data_db3423e28db12df631875d6156d56824
#
_entry.id   db3423e28db12df631875d6156d56824
#
_cell.length_a   1.000
_cell.length_b   1.000
_cell.length_c   1.000
_cell.angle_alpha   90.00
_cell.angle_beta   90.00
_cell.angle_gamma   90.00
#
_symmetry.space_group_name_H-M   'P 1'
#
loop_
_entity.id
_entity.type
_entity.pdbx_description
1 polymer ?
#
loop_
_entity_poly.entity_id
_entity_poly.type
_entity_poly.pdbx_seq_one_letter_code
_entity_poly.pdbx_strand_id
1 'polypeptide(L)'
;MTSDSQLRGSWRARRPSIEGARRRKVAPLFVVFLAAWAVGCGQKQVSGDQGDAPVLVKTVVIKHVSIADASEYLATLKSRHSTALNPQVEGQVTHIFVKSGDRVKAGSPLMEIDPLKQQATLSSQEASRAAQESNVRFAQIQWERSQKLYAAGVISKQDYDQSKTNLDTAQQQLRSLEQQVREQQVQLHYYGVVAPTDGIVGDIPVRVGDRVAVTTLLTTVDEPGSLELYISVPVERSKDLKMGQSVQLLDTAGNTVAESRLDFISPQVDSGTQSVLAKATIKNSSDALRTYQFARARIIWGVHQGPVIPVLSVSRINGQFFVFVAEGSGKSVVAHQKMVRVGELMGNQYVVLDGLKAGDRVVVEGSQNLVDGASVSETPENSGAKPSS
;
A
#
# COMPACT_ATOMS: atom_id res chain seq x y z
N MET A 1 13.20 -30.76 -46.00
CA MET A 1 12.12 -30.68 -47.00
C MET A 1 11.22 -29.57 -46.59
N THR A 2 11.47 -28.39 -47.17
CA THR A 2 10.61 -27.55 -48.04
C THR A 2 9.44 -26.97 -47.29
N SER A 3 9.13 -25.69 -47.23
CA SER A 3 9.47 -24.46 -47.98
C SER A 3 8.73 -23.33 -47.21
N ASP A 4 9.31 -22.22 -46.89
CA ASP A 4 9.45 -20.99 -47.67
C ASP A 4 8.14 -20.30 -48.07
N SER A 5 7.93 -19.11 -47.58
CA SER A 5 7.47 -17.90 -48.28
C SER A 5 7.12 -16.79 -47.25
N GLN A 6 8.00 -15.79 -47.07
CA GLN A 6 7.95 -14.48 -47.73
C GLN A 6 6.60 -13.75 -47.63
N LEU A 7 6.57 -12.67 -46.84
CA LEU A 7 5.90 -11.44 -47.26
C LEU A 7 6.52 -10.23 -46.48
N ARG A 8 7.45 -9.57 -47.15
CA ARG A 8 7.91 -8.22 -46.81
C ARG A 8 6.89 -7.23 -47.35
N GLY A 9 6.33 -6.42 -46.50
CA GLY A 9 5.52 -5.24 -46.83
C GLY A 9 6.24 -3.97 -46.47
N SER A 10 6.87 -3.33 -47.44
CA SER A 10 7.51 -2.03 -47.40
C SER A 10 6.45 -0.92 -47.39
N TRP A 11 6.45 -0.06 -46.40
CA TRP A 11 5.74 1.21 -46.46
C TRP A 11 6.75 2.36 -46.68
N ARG A 12 6.78 2.84 -47.91
CA ARG A 12 7.48 4.09 -48.33
C ARG A 12 6.68 5.28 -47.87
N ALA A 13 7.34 6.13 -47.12
CA ALA A 13 6.90 7.52 -46.85
C ALA A 13 6.91 8.33 -48.15
N ARG A 14 5.78 8.94 -48.51
CA ARG A 14 5.69 10.00 -49.51
C ARG A 14 5.74 11.36 -48.82
N ARG A 15 6.75 12.15 -49.17
CA ARG A 15 6.77 13.60 -48.97
C ARG A 15 6.00 14.27 -50.12
N PRO A 16 5.21 15.32 -49.88
CA PRO A 16 4.84 16.25 -50.96
C PRO A 16 5.79 17.45 -50.98
N SER A 17 6.39 17.62 -52.11
CA SER A 17 7.06 18.86 -52.56
C SER A 17 5.99 19.87 -52.97
N ILE A 18 6.13 21.12 -52.54
CA ILE A 18 5.44 22.25 -53.14
C ILE A 18 6.50 23.23 -53.59
N GLU A 19 6.70 23.21 -54.90
CA GLU A 19 7.36 24.26 -55.68
C GLU A 19 6.29 25.21 -56.21
N GLY A 20 6.58 26.51 -56.33
CA GLY A 20 5.70 27.36 -57.09
C GLY A 20 5.77 28.85 -56.72
N ALA A 21 6.79 29.49 -57.22
CA ALA A 21 6.99 30.93 -57.34
C ALA A 21 5.79 31.72 -57.85
N ARG A 22 5.67 32.97 -57.39
CA ARG A 22 5.45 34.11 -58.31
C ARG A 22 5.73 35.43 -57.59
N ARG A 23 6.84 36.04 -58.04
CA ARG A 23 7.14 37.44 -57.83
C ARG A 23 6.11 38.28 -58.59
N ARG A 24 5.57 39.35 -58.00
CA ARG A 24 5.07 40.53 -58.70
C ARG A 24 5.68 41.78 -58.09
N LYS A 25 6.57 42.37 -58.83
CA LYS A 25 7.07 43.75 -58.68
C LYS A 25 5.96 44.70 -59.14
N VAL A 26 5.70 45.77 -58.37
CA VAL A 26 5.19 47.00 -58.90
C VAL A 26 5.89 48.16 -58.17
N ALA A 27 6.57 48.97 -58.90
CA ALA A 27 7.32 50.11 -58.48
C ALA A 27 6.44 51.42 -58.71
N PRO A 28 6.94 52.58 -58.54
CA PRO A 28 6.48 53.64 -57.64
C PRO A 28 5.89 54.79 -58.39
N LEU A 29 5.16 55.69 -57.78
CA LEU A 29 4.95 57.03 -58.29
C LEU A 29 4.57 58.01 -57.17
N PHE A 30 5.45 58.97 -56.94
CA PHE A 30 5.25 60.40 -57.02
C PHE A 30 4.12 61.02 -56.16
N VAL A 31 4.21 62.12 -55.46
CA VAL A 31 4.83 63.45 -55.67
C VAL A 31 4.54 64.28 -54.41
N VAL A 32 5.53 64.89 -53.87
CA VAL A 32 5.63 66.24 -53.36
C VAL A 32 4.32 67.06 -53.22
N PHE A 33 4.03 67.52 -51.99
CA PHE A 33 3.49 68.87 -51.78
C PHE A 33 4.11 69.54 -50.56
N LEU A 34 4.49 70.73 -50.79
CA LEU A 34 5.36 71.63 -50.04
C LEU A 34 4.55 72.50 -49.07
N ALA A 35 5.20 72.87 -48.01
CA ALA A 35 5.19 74.20 -47.36
C ALA A 35 4.12 74.55 -46.32
N ALA A 36 4.68 74.82 -45.21
CA ALA A 36 4.45 75.98 -44.33
C ALA A 36 3.11 76.17 -43.64
N TRP A 37 3.20 76.00 -42.31
CA TRP A 37 2.75 77.11 -41.44
C TRP A 37 3.42 76.93 -40.05
N ALA A 38 4.40 77.80 -39.80
CA ALA A 38 4.94 78.07 -38.50
C ALA A 38 4.00 79.03 -37.77
N VAL A 39 3.32 78.56 -36.72
CA VAL A 39 2.85 79.48 -35.69
C VAL A 39 3.11 78.79 -34.36
N GLY A 40 3.96 79.39 -33.56
CA GLY A 40 4.29 78.93 -32.22
C GLY A 40 3.12 79.05 -31.27
N CYS A 41 3.00 78.01 -30.48
CA CYS A 41 2.37 78.13 -29.18
C CYS A 41 3.30 77.45 -28.14
N GLY A 42 3.87 78.30 -27.32
CA GLY A 42 4.64 77.84 -26.15
C GLY A 42 3.80 76.95 -25.26
N GLN A 43 4.11 75.67 -25.26
CA GLN A 43 3.59 74.75 -24.32
C GLN A 43 4.47 74.81 -23.08
N LYS A 44 3.98 75.49 -22.06
CA LYS A 44 4.49 75.36 -20.67
C LYS A 44 4.61 73.86 -20.38
N GLN A 45 5.83 73.38 -20.22
CA GLN A 45 6.10 72.17 -19.52
C GLN A 45 5.57 72.32 -18.07
N VAL A 46 4.37 71.81 -17.82
CA VAL A 46 3.92 71.52 -16.47
C VAL A 46 4.70 70.28 -16.09
N SER A 47 5.79 70.51 -15.39
CA SER A 47 6.36 69.45 -14.52
C SER A 47 5.31 69.14 -13.47
N GLY A 48 4.35 68.32 -13.85
CA GLY A 48 3.46 67.68 -12.86
C GLY A 48 4.28 66.66 -12.14
N ASP A 49 4.71 66.99 -10.99
CA ASP A 49 5.01 66.03 -9.93
C ASP A 49 3.67 65.31 -9.63
N GLN A 50 3.32 64.33 -10.45
CA GLN A 50 2.28 63.36 -10.12
C GLN A 50 2.90 62.42 -9.08
N GLY A 51 2.87 62.86 -7.85
CA GLY A 51 2.96 61.92 -6.75
C GLY A 51 1.89 60.85 -6.98
N ASP A 52 2.29 59.69 -7.50
CA ASP A 52 1.40 58.52 -7.69
C ASP A 52 0.63 58.30 -6.39
N ALA A 53 -0.70 58.44 -6.44
CA ALA A 53 -1.54 58.16 -5.30
C ALA A 53 -1.21 56.74 -4.86
N PRO A 54 -0.96 56.54 -3.55
CA PRO A 54 -0.52 55.23 -3.09
C PRO A 54 -1.57 54.15 -3.41
N VAL A 55 -1.11 53.13 -4.11
CA VAL A 55 -1.97 51.97 -4.47
C VAL A 55 -2.37 51.24 -3.22
N LEU A 56 -3.69 51.04 -3.03
CA LEU A 56 -4.20 50.28 -1.87
C LEU A 56 -3.89 48.80 -2.08
N VAL A 57 -3.16 48.21 -1.14
CA VAL A 57 -2.75 46.80 -1.21
C VAL A 57 -3.07 46.07 0.13
N LYS A 58 -3.38 44.78 0.05
CA LYS A 58 -3.38 43.94 1.23
C LYS A 58 -2.06 43.20 1.34
N THR A 59 -1.48 43.21 2.53
CA THR A 59 -0.22 42.52 2.82
C THR A 59 -0.41 41.45 3.87
N VAL A 60 0.35 40.35 3.73
CA VAL A 60 0.48 39.27 4.71
C VAL A 60 1.91 39.19 5.17
N VAL A 61 2.11 39.12 6.47
CA VAL A 61 3.44 38.90 7.07
C VAL A 61 3.81 37.43 6.93
N ILE A 62 4.97 37.16 6.33
CA ILE A 62 5.48 35.80 6.20
C ILE A 62 5.76 35.23 7.57
N LYS A 63 5.13 34.07 7.85
CA LYS A 63 5.37 33.26 9.04
C LYS A 63 6.07 31.98 8.64
N HIS A 64 6.94 31.48 9.52
CA HIS A 64 7.43 30.13 9.42
C HIS A 64 6.33 29.16 9.86
N VAL A 65 6.06 28.17 9.04
CA VAL A 65 5.18 27.06 9.36
C VAL A 65 5.94 25.75 9.31
N SER A 66 5.40 24.75 9.97
CA SER A 66 5.94 23.40 9.93
C SER A 66 5.65 22.78 8.56
N ILE A 67 6.68 22.50 7.81
CA ILE A 67 6.61 21.91 6.47
C ILE A 67 7.10 20.48 6.58
N ALA A 68 6.24 19.52 6.20
CA ALA A 68 6.64 18.13 6.12
C ALA A 68 7.24 17.85 4.72
N ASP A 69 8.51 17.44 4.67
CA ASP A 69 9.05 16.77 3.48
C ASP A 69 8.44 15.37 3.44
N ALA A 70 7.60 15.11 2.46
CA ALA A 70 6.85 13.87 2.35
C ALA A 70 6.77 13.41 0.89
N SER A 71 6.66 12.12 0.69
CA SER A 71 6.45 11.55 -0.65
C SER A 71 5.35 10.49 -0.61
N GLU A 72 4.57 10.45 -1.68
CA GLU A 72 3.48 9.49 -1.82
C GLU A 72 3.91 8.30 -2.67
N TYR A 73 3.56 7.11 -2.21
CA TYR A 73 3.86 5.85 -2.86
C TYR A 73 2.60 5.01 -2.98
N LEU A 74 2.58 4.18 -4.02
CA LEU A 74 1.58 3.13 -4.11
C LEU A 74 1.86 2.09 -3.03
N ALA A 75 0.82 1.67 -2.34
CA ALA A 75 0.88 0.66 -1.31
C ALA A 75 -0.25 -0.35 -1.48
N THR A 76 -0.05 -1.54 -0.93
CA THR A 76 -1.05 -2.60 -0.88
C THR A 76 -1.30 -2.97 0.57
N LEU A 77 -2.58 -3.05 0.93
CA LEU A 77 -3.00 -3.55 2.23
C LEU A 77 -3.00 -5.08 2.22
N LYS A 78 -2.38 -5.70 3.21
CA LYS A 78 -2.45 -7.15 3.42
C LYS A 78 -2.89 -7.45 4.85
N SER A 79 -3.62 -8.55 5.05
CA SER A 79 -3.86 -9.03 6.40
C SER A 79 -2.54 -9.42 7.03
N ARG A 80 -2.35 -9.10 8.30
CA ARG A 80 -1.17 -9.50 9.06
C ARG A 80 -1.09 -11.00 9.23
N HIS A 81 -2.24 -11.63 9.45
CA HIS A 81 -2.39 -13.06 9.56
C HIS A 81 -3.47 -13.51 8.58
N SER A 82 -3.05 -13.91 7.39
CA SER A 82 -3.88 -14.54 6.37
C SER A 82 -3.37 -15.95 6.16
N THR A 83 -4.21 -16.93 6.41
CA THR A 83 -3.88 -18.34 6.22
C THR A 83 -4.64 -18.89 5.04
N ALA A 84 -3.91 -19.28 3.99
CA ALA A 84 -4.47 -20.02 2.87
C ALA A 84 -4.65 -21.48 3.28
N LEU A 85 -5.84 -22.00 3.13
CA LEU A 85 -6.20 -23.37 3.51
C LEU A 85 -6.23 -24.25 2.28
N ASN A 86 -5.35 -25.23 2.29
CA ASN A 86 -5.30 -26.30 1.30
C ASN A 86 -5.59 -27.62 2.02
N PRO A 87 -6.20 -28.62 1.35
CA PRO A 87 -6.48 -29.91 1.97
C PRO A 87 -5.18 -30.70 2.17
N GLN A 88 -5.12 -31.52 3.23
CA GLN A 88 -3.98 -32.41 3.47
C GLN A 88 -4.13 -33.75 2.74
N VAL A 89 -5.34 -34.03 2.24
CA VAL A 89 -5.68 -35.25 1.50
C VAL A 89 -6.45 -34.88 0.23
N GLU A 90 -6.33 -35.71 -0.79
CA GLU A 90 -7.16 -35.57 -2.00
C GLU A 90 -8.50 -36.28 -1.82
N GLY A 91 -9.54 -35.75 -2.42
CA GLY A 91 -10.86 -36.36 -2.40
C GLY A 91 -11.95 -35.46 -2.95
N GLN A 92 -13.20 -35.88 -2.80
CA GLN A 92 -14.38 -35.13 -3.18
C GLN A 92 -14.91 -34.33 -1.98
N VAL A 93 -15.25 -33.06 -2.16
CA VAL A 93 -15.89 -32.25 -1.11
C VAL A 93 -17.32 -32.73 -0.93
N THR A 94 -17.67 -33.17 0.29
CA THR A 94 -19.01 -33.67 0.62
C THR A 94 -19.86 -32.56 1.25
N HIS A 95 -19.27 -31.76 2.13
CA HIS A 95 -19.97 -30.69 2.84
C HIS A 95 -19.11 -29.43 2.93
N ILE A 96 -19.77 -28.27 2.89
CA ILE A 96 -19.20 -26.94 3.18
C ILE A 96 -20.10 -26.34 4.27
N PHE A 97 -19.52 -26.09 5.45
CA PHE A 97 -20.27 -25.68 6.65
C PHE A 97 -20.35 -24.16 6.81
N VAL A 98 -19.56 -23.41 6.05
CA VAL A 98 -19.41 -21.96 6.16
C VAL A 98 -19.64 -21.29 4.81
N LYS A 99 -19.88 -19.98 4.85
CA LYS A 99 -19.97 -19.12 3.66
C LYS A 99 -18.83 -18.11 3.65
N SER A 100 -18.48 -17.61 2.46
CA SER A 100 -17.56 -16.49 2.33
C SER A 100 -18.05 -15.30 3.16
N GLY A 101 -17.18 -14.76 4.00
CA GLY A 101 -17.49 -13.65 4.93
C GLY A 101 -17.90 -14.06 6.34
N ASP A 102 -18.12 -15.36 6.62
CA ASP A 102 -18.45 -15.82 7.95
C ASP A 102 -17.29 -15.64 8.93
N ARG A 103 -17.62 -15.29 10.18
CA ARG A 103 -16.63 -15.26 11.28
C ARG A 103 -16.54 -16.63 11.92
N VAL A 104 -15.32 -17.16 12.01
CA VAL A 104 -15.03 -18.48 12.57
C VAL A 104 -14.01 -18.39 13.70
N LYS A 105 -14.06 -19.37 14.59
CA LYS A 105 -13.06 -19.57 15.65
C LYS A 105 -12.10 -20.69 15.26
N ALA A 106 -10.90 -20.69 15.83
CA ALA A 106 -9.97 -21.80 15.70
C ALA A 106 -10.64 -23.14 16.04
N GLY A 107 -10.45 -24.15 15.19
CA GLY A 107 -11.08 -25.44 15.31
C GLY A 107 -12.51 -25.55 14.75
N SER A 108 -13.13 -24.45 14.30
CA SER A 108 -14.46 -24.53 13.65
C SER A 108 -14.39 -25.32 12.36
N PRO A 109 -15.33 -26.26 12.09
CA PRO A 109 -15.37 -27.01 10.83
C PRO A 109 -15.71 -26.07 9.68
N LEU A 110 -14.92 -26.13 8.60
CA LEU A 110 -15.13 -25.33 7.38
C LEU A 110 -15.72 -26.17 6.26
N MET A 111 -15.14 -27.33 6.01
CA MET A 111 -15.62 -28.26 4.99
C MET A 111 -15.17 -29.69 5.29
N GLU A 112 -15.78 -30.64 4.62
CA GLU A 112 -15.50 -32.06 4.73
C GLU A 112 -15.22 -32.66 3.36
N ILE A 113 -14.17 -33.48 3.30
CA ILE A 113 -13.78 -34.29 2.14
C ILE A 113 -14.26 -35.72 2.43
N ASP A 114 -14.68 -36.46 1.41
CA ASP A 114 -15.23 -37.81 1.56
C ASP A 114 -14.32 -38.75 2.37
N PRO A 115 -14.69 -39.09 3.62
CA PRO A 115 -13.88 -39.91 4.50
C PRO A 115 -14.18 -41.41 4.42
N LEU A 116 -15.16 -41.86 3.59
CA LEU A 116 -15.71 -43.22 3.64
C LEU A 116 -14.65 -44.29 3.46
N LYS A 117 -13.73 -44.11 2.52
CA LYS A 117 -12.63 -45.05 2.30
C LYS A 117 -11.71 -45.14 3.52
N GLN A 118 -11.39 -44.01 4.12
CA GLN A 118 -10.50 -43.93 5.29
C GLN A 118 -11.17 -44.50 6.52
N GLN A 119 -12.48 -44.24 6.73
CA GLN A 119 -13.27 -44.84 7.81
C GLN A 119 -13.30 -46.36 7.71
N ALA A 120 -13.48 -46.91 6.51
CA ALA A 120 -13.43 -48.36 6.28
C ALA A 120 -12.05 -48.96 6.63
N THR A 121 -10.96 -48.24 6.27
CA THR A 121 -9.59 -48.64 6.60
C THR A 121 -9.37 -48.62 8.12
N LEU A 122 -9.78 -47.57 8.80
CA LEU A 122 -9.70 -47.45 10.25
C LEU A 122 -10.46 -48.60 10.93
N SER A 123 -11.71 -48.85 10.54
CA SER A 123 -12.54 -49.96 11.09
C SER A 123 -11.86 -51.31 10.91
N SER A 124 -11.20 -51.58 9.78
CA SER A 124 -10.43 -52.81 9.54
C SER A 124 -9.24 -52.94 10.52
N GLN A 125 -8.51 -51.84 10.77
CA GLN A 125 -7.38 -51.84 11.71
C GLN A 125 -7.87 -51.99 13.15
N GLU A 126 -8.99 -51.40 13.54
CA GLU A 126 -9.62 -51.56 14.83
C GLU A 126 -10.06 -53.02 15.07
N ALA A 127 -10.61 -53.66 14.05
CA ALA A 127 -10.96 -55.10 14.14
C ALA A 127 -9.71 -55.97 14.33
N SER A 128 -8.62 -55.67 13.62
CA SER A 128 -7.34 -56.37 13.76
C SER A 128 -6.75 -56.18 15.18
N ARG A 129 -6.81 -55.00 15.73
CA ARG A 129 -6.41 -54.71 17.12
C ARG A 129 -7.26 -55.52 18.11
N ALA A 130 -8.59 -55.53 17.93
CA ALA A 130 -9.51 -56.29 18.81
C ALA A 130 -9.24 -57.79 18.78
N ALA A 131 -8.91 -58.36 17.60
CA ALA A 131 -8.49 -59.75 17.49
C ALA A 131 -7.20 -60.02 18.28
N GLN A 132 -6.20 -59.13 18.14
CA GLN A 132 -4.93 -59.27 18.89
C GLN A 132 -5.10 -59.08 20.40
N GLU A 133 -5.99 -58.20 20.85
CA GLU A 133 -6.35 -58.11 22.30
C GLU A 133 -6.86 -59.44 22.87
N SER A 134 -7.62 -60.17 22.05
CA SER A 134 -8.08 -61.51 22.43
C SER A 134 -6.94 -62.54 22.52
N ASN A 135 -5.95 -62.44 21.61
CA ASN A 135 -4.74 -63.23 21.66
C ASN A 135 -3.90 -62.94 22.91
N VAL A 136 -3.75 -61.65 23.26
CA VAL A 136 -3.05 -61.26 24.50
C VAL A 136 -3.76 -61.86 25.75
N ARG A 137 -5.09 -61.73 25.83
CA ARG A 137 -5.86 -62.32 26.93
C ARG A 137 -5.64 -63.83 27.02
N PHE A 138 -5.65 -64.51 25.87
CA PHE A 138 -5.38 -65.96 25.85
C PHE A 138 -3.96 -66.28 26.35
N ALA A 139 -2.93 -65.57 25.80
CA ALA A 139 -1.54 -65.71 26.21
C ALA A 139 -1.34 -65.44 27.73
N GLN A 140 -2.02 -64.41 28.21
CA GLN A 140 -2.03 -64.06 29.67
C GLN A 140 -2.52 -65.16 30.50
N ILE A 141 -3.71 -65.78 30.20
CA ILE A 141 -4.28 -66.87 30.91
C ILE A 141 -3.34 -68.09 30.86
N GLN A 142 -2.73 -68.41 29.72
CA GLN A 142 -1.77 -69.47 29.57
C GLN A 142 -0.53 -69.29 30.45
N TRP A 143 0.03 -68.05 30.43
CA TRP A 143 1.19 -67.72 31.27
C TRP A 143 0.85 -67.83 32.76
N GLU A 144 -0.28 -67.29 33.22
CA GLU A 144 -0.73 -67.39 34.60
C GLU A 144 -0.89 -68.87 35.05
N ARG A 145 -1.44 -69.70 34.17
CA ARG A 145 -1.54 -71.17 34.42
C ARG A 145 -0.15 -71.81 34.52
N SER A 146 0.74 -71.49 33.55
CA SER A 146 2.13 -71.97 33.53
C SER A 146 2.90 -71.54 34.79
N GLN A 147 2.70 -70.31 35.26
CA GLN A 147 3.30 -69.80 36.48
C GLN A 147 2.90 -70.67 37.73
N LYS A 148 1.61 -71.01 37.85
CA LYS A 148 1.11 -71.87 38.97
C LYS A 148 1.67 -73.28 38.89
N LEU A 149 1.74 -73.86 37.67
CA LEU A 149 2.25 -75.24 37.50
C LEU A 149 3.77 -75.27 37.68
N TYR A 150 4.51 -74.29 37.30
CA TYR A 150 5.96 -74.18 37.53
C TYR A 150 6.24 -74.07 39.06
N ALA A 151 5.50 -73.20 39.75
CA ALA A 151 5.61 -73.05 41.20
C ALA A 151 5.28 -74.39 41.97
N ALA A 152 4.42 -75.23 41.39
CA ALA A 152 4.10 -76.59 41.93
C ALA A 152 5.08 -77.67 41.45
N GLY A 153 6.14 -77.32 40.65
CA GLY A 153 7.13 -78.29 40.12
C GLY A 153 6.61 -79.22 39.02
N VAL A 154 5.47 -78.90 38.39
CA VAL A 154 4.78 -79.78 37.41
C VAL A 154 5.33 -79.63 36.02
N ILE A 155 5.84 -78.40 35.65
CA ILE A 155 6.38 -78.12 34.33
C ILE A 155 7.83 -77.66 34.41
N SER A 156 8.55 -77.74 33.28
CA SER A 156 9.94 -77.26 33.14
C SER A 156 10.06 -75.74 33.15
N LYS A 157 11.26 -75.25 33.50
CA LYS A 157 11.57 -73.85 33.41
C LYS A 157 11.46 -73.37 31.93
N GLN A 158 11.82 -74.22 30.97
CA GLN A 158 11.72 -73.94 29.56
C GLN A 158 10.26 -73.64 29.14
N ASP A 159 9.32 -74.44 29.58
CA ASP A 159 7.88 -74.28 29.29
C ASP A 159 7.33 -73.01 29.92
N TYR A 160 7.79 -72.64 31.11
CA TYR A 160 7.42 -71.38 31.78
C TYR A 160 7.97 -70.17 31.01
N ASP A 161 9.29 -70.23 30.70
CA ASP A 161 9.93 -69.10 29.95
C ASP A 161 9.32 -68.96 28.54
N GLN A 162 8.95 -70.05 27.87
CA GLN A 162 8.24 -70.02 26.59
C GLN A 162 6.86 -69.37 26.71
N SER A 163 6.07 -69.68 27.74
CA SER A 163 4.75 -69.08 27.92
C SER A 163 4.85 -67.59 28.19
N LYS A 164 5.88 -67.13 28.94
CA LYS A 164 6.16 -65.71 29.17
C LYS A 164 6.56 -65.03 27.91
N THR A 165 7.45 -65.60 27.13
CA THR A 165 7.87 -65.04 25.82
C THR A 165 6.71 -64.90 24.86
N ASN A 166 5.80 -65.87 24.81
CA ASN A 166 4.59 -65.80 24.00
C ASN A 166 3.69 -64.65 24.42
N LEU A 167 3.49 -64.43 25.72
CA LEU A 167 2.74 -63.28 26.23
C LEU A 167 3.42 -61.95 25.84
N ASP A 168 4.73 -61.83 26.12
CA ASP A 168 5.50 -60.62 25.77
C ASP A 168 5.41 -60.33 24.27
N THR A 169 5.53 -61.36 23.41
CA THR A 169 5.39 -61.20 21.94
C THR A 169 3.99 -60.75 21.57
N ALA A 170 2.94 -61.36 22.14
CA ALA A 170 1.55 -60.98 21.87
C ALA A 170 1.27 -59.50 22.26
N GLN A 171 1.82 -59.08 23.42
CA GLN A 171 1.71 -57.69 23.90
C GLN A 171 2.43 -56.69 22.97
N GLN A 172 3.65 -57.02 22.49
CA GLN A 172 4.37 -56.14 21.54
C GLN A 172 3.59 -56.01 20.22
N GLN A 173 3.00 -57.12 19.73
CA GLN A 173 2.18 -57.08 18.54
C GLN A 173 0.92 -56.22 18.71
N LEU A 174 0.27 -56.30 19.90
CA LEU A 174 -0.86 -55.43 20.21
C LEU A 174 -0.45 -53.92 20.18
N ARG A 175 0.67 -53.58 20.82
CA ARG A 175 1.19 -52.18 20.79
C ARG A 175 1.46 -51.70 19.38
N SER A 176 1.98 -52.57 18.49
CA SER A 176 2.18 -52.20 17.08
C SER A 176 0.85 -51.88 16.40
N LEU A 177 -0.18 -52.68 16.57
CA LEU A 177 -1.52 -52.47 16.00
C LEU A 177 -2.20 -51.20 16.60
N GLU A 178 -2.00 -50.92 17.88
CA GLU A 178 -2.49 -49.69 18.52
C GLU A 178 -1.88 -48.45 17.86
N GLN A 179 -0.58 -48.48 17.52
CA GLN A 179 0.04 -47.36 16.79
C GLN A 179 -0.51 -47.23 15.38
N GLN A 180 -0.76 -48.33 14.65
CA GLN A 180 -1.37 -48.31 13.34
C GLN A 180 -2.80 -47.73 13.35
N VAL A 181 -3.60 -48.10 14.34
CA VAL A 181 -4.94 -47.52 14.55
C VAL A 181 -4.83 -46.01 14.79
N ARG A 182 -3.88 -45.56 15.63
CA ARG A 182 -3.66 -44.14 15.89
C ARG A 182 -3.25 -43.38 14.62
N GLU A 183 -2.38 -43.95 13.78
CA GLU A 183 -2.01 -43.40 12.49
C GLU A 183 -3.22 -43.20 11.59
N GLN A 184 -4.09 -44.24 11.48
CA GLN A 184 -5.29 -44.14 10.65
C GLN A 184 -6.31 -43.11 11.20
N GLN A 185 -6.39 -42.94 12.52
CA GLN A 185 -7.20 -41.89 13.15
C GLN A 185 -6.71 -40.49 12.80
N VAL A 186 -5.38 -40.24 12.81
CA VAL A 186 -4.80 -38.97 12.39
C VAL A 186 -5.08 -38.71 10.90
N GLN A 187 -4.93 -39.73 10.07
CA GLN A 187 -5.25 -39.59 8.63
C GLN A 187 -6.74 -39.27 8.42
N LEU A 188 -7.65 -39.91 9.19
CA LEU A 188 -9.07 -39.62 9.11
C LEU A 188 -9.37 -38.16 9.49
N HIS A 189 -8.65 -37.59 10.45
CA HIS A 189 -8.83 -36.23 10.89
C HIS A 189 -8.55 -35.21 9.75
N TYR A 190 -7.67 -35.55 8.81
CA TYR A 190 -7.34 -34.67 7.67
C TYR A 190 -8.48 -34.50 6.64
N TYR A 191 -9.49 -35.37 6.69
CA TYR A 191 -10.69 -35.24 5.86
C TYR A 191 -11.64 -34.12 6.33
N GLY A 192 -11.54 -33.72 7.60
CA GLY A 192 -12.22 -32.54 8.12
C GLY A 192 -11.31 -31.31 8.06
N VAL A 193 -11.67 -30.34 7.25
CA VAL A 193 -10.94 -29.06 7.17
C VAL A 193 -11.48 -28.11 8.22
N VAL A 194 -10.61 -27.67 9.14
CA VAL A 194 -10.97 -26.77 10.24
C VAL A 194 -10.20 -25.46 10.14
N ALA A 195 -10.75 -24.39 10.74
CA ALA A 195 -10.09 -23.11 10.84
C ALA A 195 -8.85 -23.20 11.77
N PRO A 196 -7.65 -22.79 11.31
CA PRO A 196 -6.45 -22.83 12.14
C PRO A 196 -6.41 -21.73 13.20
N THR A 197 -7.06 -20.59 12.91
CA THR A 197 -7.10 -19.38 13.75
C THR A 197 -8.50 -18.78 13.74
N ASP A 198 -8.75 -17.90 14.69
CA ASP A 198 -9.94 -17.03 14.66
C ASP A 198 -9.84 -16.08 13.46
N GLY A 199 -10.94 -15.87 12.74
CA GLY A 199 -10.87 -15.00 11.58
C GLY A 199 -12.17 -14.91 10.78
N ILE A 200 -12.05 -14.30 9.60
CA ILE A 200 -13.11 -14.18 8.60
C ILE A 200 -12.75 -15.08 7.42
N VAL A 201 -13.68 -15.94 7.03
CA VAL A 201 -13.53 -16.81 5.86
C VAL A 201 -13.53 -15.98 4.58
N GLY A 202 -12.50 -16.14 3.77
CA GLY A 202 -12.38 -15.51 2.46
C GLY A 202 -13.32 -16.11 1.43
N ASP A 203 -12.95 -15.96 0.14
CA ASP A 203 -13.69 -16.61 -0.93
C ASP A 203 -13.52 -18.13 -0.87
N ILE A 204 -14.58 -18.87 -1.23
CA ILE A 204 -14.61 -20.33 -1.30
C ILE A 204 -14.78 -20.71 -2.78
N PRO A 205 -13.68 -20.94 -3.52
CA PRO A 205 -13.74 -21.22 -4.95
C PRO A 205 -14.25 -22.63 -5.26
N VAL A 206 -14.28 -23.52 -4.27
CA VAL A 206 -14.71 -24.93 -4.42
C VAL A 206 -16.19 -25.11 -4.08
N ARG A 207 -16.80 -26.16 -4.64
CA ARG A 207 -18.21 -26.51 -4.42
C ARG A 207 -18.33 -27.94 -3.93
N VAL A 208 -19.45 -28.24 -3.28
CA VAL A 208 -19.82 -29.61 -2.95
C VAL A 208 -19.88 -30.44 -4.23
N GLY A 209 -19.20 -31.56 -4.23
CA GLY A 209 -19.04 -32.42 -5.41
C GLY A 209 -17.70 -32.25 -6.15
N ASP A 210 -16.97 -31.15 -5.95
CA ASP A 210 -15.68 -30.94 -6.59
C ASP A 210 -14.63 -31.91 -6.03
N ARG A 211 -13.72 -32.34 -6.90
CA ARG A 211 -12.52 -33.08 -6.50
C ARG A 211 -11.39 -32.09 -6.20
N VAL A 212 -10.82 -32.21 -5.01
CA VAL A 212 -9.71 -31.37 -4.54
C VAL A 212 -8.44 -32.18 -4.36
N ALA A 213 -7.29 -31.54 -4.60
CA ALA A 213 -5.95 -32.07 -4.39
C ALA A 213 -5.22 -31.19 -3.34
N VAL A 214 -4.10 -31.65 -2.81
CA VAL A 214 -3.31 -30.94 -1.78
C VAL A 214 -2.84 -29.53 -2.19
N THR A 215 -2.84 -29.24 -3.49
CA THR A 215 -2.50 -27.91 -4.04
C THR A 215 -3.71 -27.00 -4.28
N THR A 216 -4.93 -27.52 -4.10
CA THR A 216 -6.17 -26.77 -4.35
C THR A 216 -6.41 -25.79 -3.20
N LEU A 217 -6.56 -24.50 -3.51
CA LEU A 217 -6.99 -23.51 -2.52
C LEU A 217 -8.46 -23.75 -2.19
N LEU A 218 -8.75 -24.03 -0.92
CA LEU A 218 -10.12 -24.20 -0.43
C LEU A 218 -10.75 -22.87 -0.01
N THR A 219 -10.03 -22.09 0.74
CA THR A 219 -10.39 -20.74 1.20
C THR A 219 -9.20 -20.08 1.88
N THR A 220 -9.37 -18.83 2.31
CA THR A 220 -8.45 -18.16 3.24
C THR A 220 -9.18 -17.88 4.55
N VAL A 221 -8.43 -17.78 5.65
CA VAL A 221 -8.93 -17.24 6.92
C VAL A 221 -8.08 -16.04 7.27
N ASP A 222 -8.72 -14.87 7.28
CA ASP A 222 -8.07 -13.59 7.54
C ASP A 222 -8.41 -13.11 8.95
N GLU A 223 -7.40 -12.80 9.76
CA GLU A 223 -7.59 -12.23 11.10
C GLU A 223 -8.07 -10.77 10.96
N PRO A 224 -9.23 -10.39 11.53
CA PRO A 224 -9.72 -9.03 11.49
C PRO A 224 -8.93 -8.09 12.40
N GLY A 225 -8.93 -6.80 12.08
CA GLY A 225 -8.51 -5.74 13.00
C GLY A 225 -7.11 -5.16 12.76
N SER A 226 -6.19 -5.87 12.10
CA SER A 226 -4.85 -5.35 11.79
C SER A 226 -4.47 -5.65 10.35
N LEU A 227 -4.13 -4.61 9.60
CA LEU A 227 -3.61 -4.72 8.25
C LEU A 227 -2.16 -4.23 8.20
N GLU A 228 -1.35 -4.84 7.37
CA GLU A 228 -0.01 -4.35 7.02
C GLU A 228 -0.09 -3.59 5.71
N LEU A 229 0.46 -2.39 5.71
CA LEU A 229 0.63 -1.56 4.53
C LEU A 229 1.99 -1.89 3.89
N TYR A 230 1.97 -2.48 2.72
CA TYR A 230 3.16 -2.82 1.92
C TYR A 230 3.45 -1.68 0.97
N ILE A 231 4.52 -0.94 1.22
CA ILE A 231 4.90 0.26 0.50
C ILE A 231 6.15 -0.03 -0.32
N SER A 232 6.09 0.16 -1.64
CA SER A 232 7.25 0.02 -2.52
C SER A 232 7.92 1.37 -2.68
N VAL A 233 9.10 1.53 -2.07
CA VAL A 233 9.88 2.77 -2.11
C VAL A 233 11.03 2.61 -3.10
N PRO A 234 11.13 3.48 -4.13
CA PRO A 234 12.23 3.43 -5.09
C PRO A 234 13.62 3.48 -4.43
N VAL A 235 14.59 2.78 -5.01
CA VAL A 235 15.94 2.62 -4.43
C VAL A 235 16.64 3.96 -4.20
N GLU A 236 16.33 4.98 -5.01
CA GLU A 236 16.92 6.32 -4.90
C GLU A 236 16.61 6.99 -3.56
N ARG A 237 15.39 6.76 -3.02
CA ARG A 237 14.93 7.30 -1.73
C ARG A 237 15.07 6.29 -0.59
N SER A 238 15.42 5.04 -0.88
CA SER A 238 15.47 3.97 0.13
C SER A 238 16.51 4.20 1.23
N LYS A 239 17.61 4.92 0.93
CA LYS A 239 18.66 5.29 1.93
C LYS A 239 18.17 6.28 3.00
N ASP A 240 17.09 6.98 2.74
CA ASP A 240 16.48 7.93 3.69
C ASP A 240 15.43 7.25 4.58
N LEU A 241 15.08 5.97 4.30
CA LEU A 241 14.16 5.18 5.12
C LEU A 241 14.74 4.89 6.49
N LYS A 242 13.93 5.13 7.52
CA LYS A 242 14.27 4.83 8.91
C LYS A 242 13.11 4.15 9.61
N MET A 243 13.42 3.19 10.46
CA MET A 243 12.42 2.58 11.34
C MET A 243 11.74 3.64 12.22
N GLY A 244 10.44 3.52 12.41
CA GLY A 244 9.65 4.47 13.21
C GLY A 244 9.25 5.74 12.48
N GLN A 245 9.61 5.92 11.21
CA GLN A 245 9.17 7.04 10.37
C GLN A 245 7.64 7.06 10.25
N SER A 246 7.05 8.26 10.30
CA SER A 246 5.59 8.44 10.20
C SER A 246 5.11 8.14 8.78
N VAL A 247 4.04 7.37 8.70
CA VAL A 247 3.35 7.00 7.46
C VAL A 247 1.87 7.33 7.62
N GLN A 248 1.32 7.99 6.62
CA GLN A 248 -0.10 8.29 6.51
C GLN A 248 -0.71 7.48 5.38
N LEU A 249 -1.80 6.78 5.67
CA LEU A 249 -2.64 6.16 4.66
C LEU A 249 -3.62 7.21 4.14
N LEU A 250 -3.68 7.38 2.82
CA LEU A 250 -4.54 8.36 2.18
C LEU A 250 -5.70 7.70 1.44
N ASP A 251 -6.84 8.36 1.44
CA ASP A 251 -7.96 8.02 0.57
C ASP A 251 -7.73 8.50 -0.89
N THR A 252 -8.72 8.30 -1.75
CA THR A 252 -8.67 8.75 -3.15
C THR A 252 -8.68 10.27 -3.28
N ALA A 253 -9.22 10.99 -2.29
CA ALA A 253 -9.27 12.45 -2.26
C ALA A 253 -7.97 13.07 -1.69
N GLY A 254 -7.07 12.25 -1.11
CA GLY A 254 -5.82 12.70 -0.50
C GLY A 254 -5.93 13.01 0.99
N ASN A 255 -7.07 12.71 1.64
CA ASN A 255 -7.22 12.87 3.07
C ASN A 255 -6.58 11.70 3.83
N THR A 256 -6.03 11.99 5.00
CA THR A 256 -5.46 10.95 5.87
C THR A 256 -6.57 10.13 6.51
N VAL A 257 -6.59 8.83 6.19
CA VAL A 257 -7.53 7.84 6.74
C VAL A 257 -6.98 7.21 8.02
N ALA A 258 -5.67 6.95 8.04
CA ALA A 258 -4.98 6.36 9.18
C ALA A 258 -3.53 6.82 9.22
N GLU A 259 -2.98 6.84 10.43
CA GLU A 259 -1.56 7.12 10.66
C GLU A 259 -0.90 5.93 11.33
N SER A 260 0.35 5.68 10.95
CA SER A 260 1.16 4.61 11.51
C SER A 260 2.65 4.98 11.44
N ARG A 261 3.49 4.02 11.77
CA ARG A 261 4.94 4.15 11.68
C ARG A 261 5.53 2.95 10.97
N LEU A 262 6.61 3.17 10.24
CA LEU A 262 7.36 2.06 9.63
C LEU A 262 7.87 1.12 10.73
N ASP A 263 7.45 -0.12 10.64
CA ASP A 263 7.83 -1.22 11.56
C ASP A 263 8.74 -2.25 10.89
N PHE A 264 8.89 -2.19 9.56
CA PHE A 264 9.79 -3.05 8.80
C PHE A 264 10.32 -2.34 7.54
N ILE A 265 11.60 -2.53 7.27
CA ILE A 265 12.27 -2.12 6.02
C ILE A 265 13.04 -3.33 5.51
N SER A 266 12.77 -3.75 4.27
CA SER A 266 13.45 -4.90 3.66
C SER A 266 14.94 -4.62 3.48
N PRO A 267 15.82 -5.56 3.85
CA PRO A 267 17.25 -5.46 3.54
C PRO A 267 17.56 -5.75 2.06
N GLN A 268 16.56 -6.20 1.29
CA GLN A 268 16.69 -6.57 -0.12
C GLN A 268 15.94 -5.60 -1.01
N VAL A 269 16.51 -5.32 -2.17
CA VAL A 269 15.84 -4.60 -3.27
C VAL A 269 15.14 -5.62 -4.16
N ASP A 270 13.89 -5.37 -4.48
CA ASP A 270 13.17 -6.12 -5.51
C ASP A 270 13.78 -5.82 -6.87
N SER A 271 14.33 -6.85 -7.54
CA SER A 271 15.06 -6.70 -8.80
C SER A 271 14.16 -6.31 -9.97
N GLY A 272 12.88 -6.66 -9.92
CA GLY A 272 11.90 -6.36 -10.98
C GLY A 272 11.41 -4.93 -10.95
N THR A 273 11.18 -4.40 -9.75
CA THR A 273 10.62 -3.04 -9.54
C THR A 273 11.66 -2.00 -9.12
N GLN A 274 12.89 -2.42 -8.82
CA GLN A 274 13.97 -1.57 -8.27
C GLN A 274 13.48 -0.76 -7.06
N SER A 275 12.76 -1.43 -6.16
CA SER A 275 12.19 -0.84 -4.95
C SER A 275 12.55 -1.61 -3.69
N VAL A 276 12.54 -0.92 -2.57
CA VAL A 276 12.68 -1.49 -1.22
C VAL A 276 11.29 -1.57 -0.60
N LEU A 277 10.93 -2.74 -0.09
CA LEU A 277 9.68 -2.93 0.63
C LEU A 277 9.80 -2.33 2.03
N ALA A 278 8.92 -1.39 2.35
CA ALA A 278 8.69 -0.89 3.69
C ALA A 278 7.28 -1.31 4.15
N LYS A 279 7.12 -1.62 5.45
CA LYS A 279 5.83 -1.98 6.00
C LYS A 279 5.47 -1.10 7.19
N ALA A 280 4.16 -0.91 7.37
CA ALA A 280 3.58 -0.24 8.52
C ALA A 280 2.28 -0.95 8.93
N THR A 281 2.09 -1.19 10.21
CA THR A 281 0.88 -1.83 10.74
C THR A 281 -0.21 -0.79 10.95
N ILE A 282 -1.40 -1.03 10.38
CA ILE A 282 -2.56 -0.15 10.50
C ILE A 282 -3.69 -0.90 11.20
N LYS A 283 -4.32 -0.22 12.17
CA LYS A 283 -5.53 -0.73 12.82
C LYS A 283 -6.74 -0.48 11.93
N ASN A 284 -7.48 -1.53 11.60
CA ASN A 284 -8.72 -1.48 10.83
C ASN A 284 -9.93 -1.61 11.74
N SER A 285 -10.15 -0.64 12.61
CA SER A 285 -11.20 -0.70 13.64
C SER A 285 -12.64 -0.67 13.07
N SER A 286 -12.82 -0.18 11.85
CA SER A 286 -14.14 -0.02 11.19
C SER A 286 -14.41 -1.08 10.14
N ASP A 287 -13.51 -2.03 9.91
CA ASP A 287 -13.55 -3.00 8.80
C ASP A 287 -13.75 -2.35 7.40
N ALA A 288 -13.46 -1.05 7.29
CA ALA A 288 -13.64 -0.29 6.05
C ALA A 288 -12.53 -0.58 5.03
N LEU A 289 -11.34 -0.96 5.50
CA LEU A 289 -10.19 -1.30 4.66
C LEU A 289 -10.22 -2.81 4.36
N ARG A 290 -9.93 -3.16 3.11
CA ARG A 290 -9.93 -4.54 2.65
C ARG A 290 -8.54 -5.03 2.31
N THR A 291 -8.29 -6.31 2.56
CA THR A 291 -7.08 -7.01 2.14
C THR A 291 -6.94 -6.94 0.61
N TYR A 292 -5.70 -6.80 0.13
CA TYR A 292 -5.33 -6.61 -1.28
C TYR A 292 -5.84 -5.31 -1.93
N GLN A 293 -6.41 -4.39 -1.15
CA GLN A 293 -6.76 -3.06 -1.64
C GLN A 293 -5.49 -2.25 -1.90
N PHE A 294 -5.44 -1.58 -3.05
CA PHE A 294 -4.44 -0.56 -3.32
C PHE A 294 -4.80 0.73 -2.58
N ALA A 295 -3.78 1.38 -2.06
CA ALA A 295 -3.89 2.62 -1.32
C ALA A 295 -2.70 3.53 -1.60
N ARG A 296 -2.78 4.80 -1.27
CA ARG A 296 -1.64 5.71 -1.28
C ARG A 296 -1.09 5.85 0.12
N ALA A 297 0.20 5.66 0.26
CA ALA A 297 0.94 5.88 1.49
C ALA A 297 1.83 7.11 1.35
N ARG A 298 1.70 8.06 2.27
CA ARG A 298 2.58 9.22 2.36
C ARG A 298 3.59 8.98 3.48
N ILE A 299 4.87 8.87 3.11
CA ILE A 299 5.98 8.76 4.07
C ILE A 299 6.49 10.17 4.36
N ILE A 300 6.61 10.50 5.64
CA ILE A 300 7.14 11.79 6.10
C ILE A 300 8.63 11.61 6.38
N TRP A 301 9.48 12.22 5.55
CA TRP A 301 10.93 12.13 5.63
C TRP A 301 11.51 13.00 6.73
N GLY A 302 10.92 14.18 6.89
CA GLY A 302 11.32 15.16 7.89
C GLY A 302 10.31 16.27 8.02
N VAL A 303 10.46 17.05 9.09
CA VAL A 303 9.67 18.25 9.30
C VAL A 303 10.65 19.39 9.58
N HIS A 304 10.53 20.47 8.83
CA HIS A 304 11.34 21.67 8.99
C HIS A 304 10.47 22.90 9.06
N GLN A 305 10.99 23.98 9.64
CA GLN A 305 10.31 25.26 9.65
C GLN A 305 10.71 26.05 8.40
N GLY A 306 9.72 26.52 7.64
CA GLY A 306 9.98 27.28 6.44
C GLY A 306 8.91 28.34 6.20
N PRO A 307 9.26 29.42 5.45
CA PRO A 307 8.32 30.45 5.07
C PRO A 307 7.35 29.95 4.01
N VAL A 308 6.08 30.34 4.13
CA VAL A 308 5.05 30.07 3.13
C VAL A 308 4.37 31.36 2.71
N ILE A 309 3.93 31.41 1.44
CA ILE A 309 3.22 32.56 0.86
C ILE A 309 1.95 32.08 0.14
N PRO A 310 0.85 32.85 0.21
CA PRO A 310 -0.35 32.53 -0.56
C PRO A 310 -0.10 32.47 -2.07
N VAL A 311 -0.76 31.53 -2.76
CA VAL A 311 -0.64 31.39 -4.22
C VAL A 311 -0.96 32.70 -4.94
N LEU A 312 -1.94 33.47 -4.45
CA LEU A 312 -2.36 34.73 -5.04
C LEU A 312 -1.30 35.84 -4.98
N SER A 313 -0.31 35.74 -4.09
CA SER A 313 0.79 36.73 -4.00
C SER A 313 1.87 36.51 -5.04
N VAL A 314 1.85 35.39 -5.79
CA VAL A 314 2.92 35.00 -6.69
C VAL A 314 2.52 35.31 -8.14
N SER A 315 3.34 36.10 -8.82
CA SER A 315 3.23 36.36 -10.25
C SER A 315 4.29 35.56 -11.00
N ARG A 316 3.92 35.01 -12.16
CA ARG A 316 4.86 34.28 -13.02
C ARG A 316 5.14 35.07 -14.27
N ILE A 317 6.39 35.52 -14.44
CA ILE A 317 6.85 36.31 -15.57
C ILE A 317 8.04 35.60 -16.22
N ASN A 318 7.96 35.29 -17.49
CA ASN A 318 9.01 34.60 -18.26
C ASN A 318 9.51 33.29 -17.59
N GLY A 319 8.59 32.54 -16.94
CA GLY A 319 8.94 31.28 -16.29
C GLY A 319 9.51 31.43 -14.88
N GLN A 320 9.78 32.63 -14.41
CA GLN A 320 10.26 32.94 -13.07
C GLN A 320 9.13 33.42 -12.18
N PHE A 321 9.26 33.21 -10.89
CA PHE A 321 8.27 33.61 -9.89
C PHE A 321 8.70 34.88 -9.20
N PHE A 322 7.77 35.84 -9.07
CA PHE A 322 7.97 37.12 -8.42
C PHE A 322 6.88 37.40 -7.41
N VAL A 323 7.23 38.15 -6.38
CA VAL A 323 6.29 38.69 -5.40
C VAL A 323 6.60 40.16 -5.16
N PHE A 324 5.60 40.94 -4.75
CA PHE A 324 5.83 42.26 -4.25
C PHE A 324 5.96 42.27 -2.74
N VAL A 325 7.05 42.85 -2.21
CA VAL A 325 7.30 42.99 -0.78
C VAL A 325 7.16 44.48 -0.44
N ALA A 326 6.32 44.76 0.54
CA ALA A 326 6.13 46.10 1.06
C ALA A 326 7.24 46.46 2.06
N GLU A 327 8.09 47.38 1.74
CA GLU A 327 9.18 47.86 2.59
C GLU A 327 8.92 49.29 3.04
N GLY A 328 9.34 49.64 4.30
CA GLY A 328 9.08 50.91 4.91
C GLY A 328 8.02 50.84 6.01
N SER A 329 7.63 52.01 6.55
CA SER A 329 6.63 52.11 7.62
C SER A 329 5.82 53.39 7.52
N GLY A 330 4.57 53.39 7.98
CA GLY A 330 3.68 54.53 8.00
C GLY A 330 3.23 54.99 6.62
N LYS A 331 3.45 56.26 6.24
CA LYS A 331 3.02 56.84 4.96
C LYS A 331 4.02 56.63 3.80
N SER A 332 5.19 56.06 4.08
CA SER A 332 6.25 55.82 3.11
C SER A 332 6.52 54.35 2.97
N VAL A 333 5.52 53.62 2.48
CA VAL A 333 5.66 52.19 2.16
C VAL A 333 5.78 52.05 0.63
N VAL A 334 6.80 51.31 0.20
CA VAL A 334 7.11 51.09 -1.22
C VAL A 334 7.07 49.58 -1.49
N ALA A 335 6.46 49.19 -2.60
CA ALA A 335 6.42 47.80 -3.04
C ALA A 335 7.61 47.50 -3.96
N HIS A 336 8.47 46.59 -3.54
CA HIS A 336 9.58 46.07 -4.33
C HIS A 336 9.30 44.71 -4.90
N GLN A 337 9.53 44.55 -6.21
CA GLN A 337 9.40 43.26 -6.88
C GLN A 337 10.64 42.42 -6.58
N LYS A 338 10.44 41.28 -5.89
CA LYS A 338 11.49 40.30 -5.58
C LYS A 338 11.28 39.02 -6.34
N MET A 339 12.34 38.52 -6.93
CA MET A 339 12.35 37.17 -7.49
C MET A 339 12.36 36.15 -6.33
N VAL A 340 11.51 35.14 -6.42
CA VAL A 340 11.41 34.08 -5.42
C VAL A 340 11.51 32.71 -6.05
N ARG A 341 12.10 31.81 -5.34
CA ARG A 341 12.09 30.40 -5.71
C ARG A 341 11.10 29.66 -4.82
N VAL A 342 10.01 29.21 -5.43
CA VAL A 342 8.96 28.47 -4.75
C VAL A 342 9.15 26.97 -4.90
N GLY A 343 8.78 26.22 -3.89
CA GLY A 343 8.75 24.77 -3.84
C GLY A 343 7.34 24.22 -4.02
N GLU A 344 7.01 23.19 -3.27
CA GLU A 344 5.73 22.51 -3.34
C GLU A 344 4.56 23.38 -2.87
N LEU A 345 3.38 23.07 -3.41
CA LEU A 345 2.13 23.70 -3.03
C LEU A 345 1.54 22.96 -1.80
N MET A 346 1.37 23.67 -0.70
CA MET A 346 0.70 23.18 0.51
C MET A 346 -0.68 23.84 0.64
N GLY A 347 -1.72 23.11 0.26
CA GLY A 347 -3.07 23.68 0.23
C GLY A 347 -3.14 24.86 -0.72
N ASN A 348 -3.33 26.10 -0.21
CA ASN A 348 -3.37 27.34 -0.99
C ASN A 348 -2.12 28.22 -0.78
N GLN A 349 -0.98 27.63 -0.42
CA GLN A 349 0.27 28.34 -0.14
C GLN A 349 1.46 27.65 -0.82
N TYR A 350 2.39 28.42 -1.36
CA TYR A 350 3.70 27.94 -1.80
C TYR A 350 4.71 27.95 -0.66
N VAL A 351 5.47 26.90 -0.54
CA VAL A 351 6.70 26.89 0.26
C VAL A 351 7.74 27.76 -0.44
N VAL A 352 8.36 28.68 0.30
CA VAL A 352 9.44 29.52 -0.25
C VAL A 352 10.77 28.87 0.05
N LEU A 353 11.53 28.58 -1.00
CA LEU A 353 12.86 27.99 -0.91
C LEU A 353 13.95 29.06 -0.80
N ASP A 354 13.72 30.23 -1.47
CA ASP A 354 14.69 31.34 -1.51
C ASP A 354 14.01 32.65 -1.94
N GLY A 355 14.61 33.78 -1.57
CA GLY A 355 14.20 35.14 -2.01
C GLY A 355 13.41 35.92 -0.98
N LEU A 356 12.92 35.31 0.11
CA LEU A 356 12.17 36.00 1.17
C LEU A 356 12.65 35.61 2.57
N LYS A 357 12.42 36.51 3.52
CA LYS A 357 12.75 36.30 4.93
C LYS A 357 11.49 36.31 5.80
N ALA A 358 11.57 35.68 6.95
CA ALA A 358 10.52 35.81 7.97
C ALA A 358 10.36 37.27 8.37
N GLY A 359 9.11 37.72 8.44
CA GLY A 359 8.79 39.11 8.74
C GLY A 359 8.60 40.00 7.50
N ASP A 360 8.98 39.54 6.30
CA ASP A 360 8.66 40.27 5.06
C ASP A 360 7.14 40.37 4.88
N ARG A 361 6.68 41.53 4.44
CA ARG A 361 5.26 41.79 4.16
C ARG A 361 5.01 41.63 2.67
N VAL A 362 4.35 40.54 2.29
CA VAL A 362 4.06 40.22 0.89
C VAL A 362 2.67 40.68 0.52
N VAL A 363 2.57 41.36 -0.66
CA VAL A 363 1.30 41.80 -1.20
C VAL A 363 0.50 40.62 -1.73
N VAL A 364 -0.75 40.47 -1.27
CA VAL A 364 -1.66 39.40 -1.68
C VAL A 364 -2.74 39.91 -2.62
N GLU A 365 -3.26 41.13 -2.40
CA GLU A 365 -4.25 41.75 -3.27
C GLU A 365 -3.72 43.11 -3.76
N GLY A 366 -4.03 43.48 -5.02
CA GLY A 366 -3.61 44.71 -5.64
C GLY A 366 -2.28 44.65 -6.42
N SER A 367 -1.61 43.47 -6.44
CA SER A 367 -0.32 43.27 -7.09
C SER A 367 -0.32 43.53 -8.60
N GLN A 368 -1.46 43.37 -9.28
CA GLN A 368 -1.60 43.58 -10.73
C GLN A 368 -1.47 45.05 -11.19
N ASN A 369 -1.61 45.98 -10.25
CA ASN A 369 -1.47 47.43 -10.55
C ASN A 369 -0.13 47.98 -10.04
N LEU A 370 0.78 47.13 -9.58
CA LEU A 370 2.06 47.53 -9.03
C LEU A 370 3.17 47.45 -10.09
N VAL A 371 4.04 48.43 -10.04
CA VAL A 371 5.37 48.41 -10.67
C VAL A 371 6.43 48.45 -9.56
N ASP A 372 7.64 48.01 -9.86
CA ASP A 372 8.73 48.07 -8.89
C ASP A 372 8.98 49.51 -8.42
N GLY A 373 9.04 49.70 -7.11
CA GLY A 373 9.19 51.03 -6.51
C GLY A 373 7.90 51.82 -6.33
N ALA A 374 6.72 51.27 -6.60
CA ALA A 374 5.44 51.97 -6.43
C ALA A 374 5.13 52.25 -4.94
N SER A 375 4.63 53.46 -4.68
CA SER A 375 4.11 53.83 -3.35
C SER A 375 2.82 53.10 -3.05
N VAL A 376 2.72 52.45 -1.90
CA VAL A 376 1.56 51.65 -1.50
C VAL A 376 1.01 52.08 -0.15
N SER A 377 -0.30 51.96 -0.01
CA SER A 377 -1.00 52.07 1.28
C SER A 377 -1.50 50.74 1.73
N GLU A 378 -1.00 50.26 2.86
CA GLU A 378 -1.32 48.91 3.37
C GLU A 378 -2.64 48.89 4.15
N THR A 379 -3.47 47.95 3.80
CA THR A 379 -4.56 47.49 4.71
C THR A 379 -4.12 46.13 5.25
N PRO A 380 -3.78 46.05 6.57
CA PRO A 380 -3.40 44.76 7.12
C PRO A 380 -4.58 43.80 7.11
N GLU A 381 -4.32 42.58 6.63
CA GLU A 381 -5.30 41.49 6.70
C GLU A 381 -5.50 41.11 8.17
N ASN A 382 -6.68 41.42 8.68
CA ASN A 382 -7.07 41.01 10.01
C ASN A 382 -7.21 39.48 10.02
N SER A 383 -6.31 38.77 10.70
CA SER A 383 -6.22 37.30 10.79
C SER A 383 -7.39 36.68 11.59
N GLY A 384 -8.64 37.04 11.22
CA GLY A 384 -9.87 36.70 11.95
C GLY A 384 -11.06 36.36 11.10
N ALA A 385 -10.91 35.75 9.92
CA ALA A 385 -12.05 35.11 9.27
C ALA A 385 -12.13 33.65 9.72
N LYS A 386 -13.02 33.37 10.68
CA LYS A 386 -13.56 32.03 10.95
C LYS A 386 -14.09 31.44 9.64
N PRO A 387 -13.84 30.18 9.32
CA PRO A 387 -14.52 29.52 8.22
C PRO A 387 -16.03 29.46 8.57
N SER A 388 -16.83 30.04 7.70
CA SER A 388 -18.28 29.86 7.73
C SER A 388 -18.61 28.40 7.43
N SER A 389 -19.38 27.82 8.30
CA SER A 389 -19.95 26.49 8.36
C SER A 389 -20.47 25.96 7.02
#